data_19a8c05fbb565384c391113740b9061f
#
_entry.id   19a8c05fbb565384c391113740b9061f
#
_cell.length_a   1.000
_cell.length_b   1.000
_cell.length_c   1.000
_cell.angle_alpha   90.00
_cell.angle_beta   90.00
_cell.angle_gamma   90.00
#
_symmetry.space_group_name_H-M   'P 1'
#
loop_
_entity.id
_entity.type
_entity.pdbx_description
1 polymer ?
#
loop_
_entity_poly.entity_id
_entity_poly.type
_entity_poly.pdbx_seq_one_letter_code
_entity_poly.pdbx_strand_id
1 'polypeptide(L)'
;MDLDPQGNSTHYLLGRPGKEIFPNGFDCFNDWLRFTSRVGRLRACIHPSPFKGLDVLPSHPDLEELQAKLEMRYKMFKLRELLLSLSEYDEIFLDTPPAWNFYTRSALIASERCLIPFDCDAFSRQALYTLLQQVREISSDHNPQLEVDGIVANQFQPRARLPRQLLEEMLAEDLPVLE
;
A
#
# COMPACT_ATOMS: atom_id res chain seq x y z
N MET A 1 -1.85 -1.21 -7.58
CA MET A 1 -3.19 -1.11 -6.97
C MET A 1 -3.20 0.07 -6.04
N ASP A 2 -4.17 0.95 -6.17
CA ASP A 2 -4.32 2.13 -5.32
C ASP A 2 -5.38 1.83 -4.24
N LEU A 3 -4.92 1.71 -3.00
CA LEU A 3 -5.75 1.37 -1.83
C LEU A 3 -6.04 2.60 -0.94
N ASP A 4 -5.49 3.76 -1.31
CA ASP A 4 -5.78 5.01 -0.61
C ASP A 4 -7.11 5.60 -1.10
N PRO A 5 -8.11 5.83 -0.23
CA PRO A 5 -9.36 6.49 -0.60
C PRO A 5 -9.19 7.86 -1.29
N GLN A 6 -8.05 8.54 -1.08
CA GLN A 6 -7.72 9.78 -1.76
C GLN A 6 -7.49 9.59 -3.27
N GLY A 7 -7.03 8.42 -3.70
CA GLY A 7 -6.90 8.05 -5.11
C GLY A 7 -5.86 8.86 -5.88
N ASN A 8 -4.79 9.29 -5.24
CA ASN A 8 -3.75 10.11 -5.88
C ASN A 8 -3.04 9.34 -6.99
N SER A 9 -2.59 8.11 -6.73
CA SER A 9 -1.96 7.25 -7.73
C SER A 9 -2.90 6.94 -8.90
N THR A 10 -4.18 6.70 -8.62
CA THR A 10 -5.23 6.54 -9.64
C THR A 10 -5.29 7.76 -10.56
N HIS A 11 -5.36 8.96 -9.97
CA HIS A 11 -5.45 10.19 -10.73
C HIS A 11 -4.21 10.43 -11.60
N TYR A 12 -3.01 10.22 -11.06
CA TYR A 12 -1.75 10.39 -11.80
C TYR A 12 -1.58 9.37 -12.93
N LEU A 13 -1.95 8.11 -12.68
CA LEU A 13 -1.70 7.03 -13.65
C LEU A 13 -2.80 6.90 -14.71
N LEU A 14 -4.04 7.27 -14.41
CA LEU A 14 -5.18 7.15 -15.34
C LEU A 14 -5.70 8.51 -15.84
N GLY A 15 -5.18 9.64 -15.35
CA GLY A 15 -5.55 10.99 -15.77
C GLY A 15 -6.96 11.43 -15.35
N ARG A 16 -7.65 10.66 -14.49
CA ARG A 16 -9.01 10.94 -14.01
C ARG A 16 -9.23 10.36 -12.61
N PRO A 17 -10.14 10.95 -11.80
CA PRO A 17 -10.40 10.47 -10.45
C PRO A 17 -11.10 9.11 -10.46
N GLY A 18 -10.79 8.27 -9.47
CA GLY A 18 -11.31 6.90 -9.36
C GLY A 18 -12.83 6.79 -9.34
N LYS A 19 -13.53 7.79 -8.77
CA LYS A 19 -15.00 7.87 -8.78
C LYS A 19 -15.64 7.91 -10.17
N GLU A 20 -14.87 8.20 -11.21
CA GLU A 20 -15.31 8.22 -12.62
C GLU A 20 -14.93 6.94 -13.37
N ILE A 21 -14.28 5.98 -12.70
CA ILE A 21 -13.78 4.74 -13.29
C ILE A 21 -14.56 3.57 -12.70
N PHE A 22 -15.15 2.75 -13.55
CA PHE A 22 -15.94 1.58 -13.14
C PHE A 22 -15.64 0.36 -14.03
N PRO A 23 -15.62 -0.85 -13.44
CA PRO A 23 -15.57 -1.10 -11.99
C PRO A 23 -14.22 -0.71 -11.39
N ASN A 24 -14.13 -0.55 -10.07
CA ASN A 24 -12.95 -0.04 -9.35
C ASN A 24 -12.67 -0.82 -8.07
N GLY A 25 -11.76 -0.32 -7.24
CA GLY A 25 -11.39 -0.93 -5.97
C GLY A 25 -12.57 -1.08 -5.00
N PHE A 26 -13.47 -0.12 -4.92
CA PHE A 26 -14.67 -0.25 -4.10
C PHE A 26 -15.51 -1.45 -4.53
N ASP A 27 -15.77 -1.62 -5.82
CA ASP A 27 -16.52 -2.75 -6.34
C ASP A 27 -15.85 -4.08 -6.00
N CYS A 28 -14.52 -4.14 -6.14
CA CYS A 28 -13.72 -5.30 -5.81
C CYS A 28 -13.83 -5.65 -4.32
N PHE A 29 -13.58 -4.70 -3.42
CA PHE A 29 -13.58 -4.93 -1.97
C PHE A 29 -14.99 -5.15 -1.42
N ASN A 30 -16.01 -4.48 -1.94
CA ASN A 30 -17.41 -4.68 -1.55
C ASN A 30 -17.90 -6.10 -1.88
N ASP A 31 -17.38 -6.70 -2.93
CA ASP A 31 -17.67 -8.10 -3.28
C ASP A 31 -17.19 -9.09 -2.21
N TRP A 32 -16.13 -8.76 -1.44
CA TRP A 32 -15.66 -9.61 -0.34
C TRP A 32 -16.67 -9.73 0.81
N LEU A 33 -17.60 -8.80 0.88
CA LEU A 33 -18.70 -8.85 1.85
C LEU A 33 -19.83 -9.80 1.41
N ARG A 34 -19.81 -10.25 0.15
CA ARG A 34 -20.78 -11.19 -0.39
C ARG A 34 -20.26 -12.62 -0.25
N PHE A 35 -21.20 -13.59 -0.09
CA PHE A 35 -20.85 -15.01 0.04
C PHE A 35 -20.28 -15.63 -1.24
N THR A 36 -20.40 -14.95 -2.39
CA THR A 36 -20.01 -15.44 -3.72
C THR A 36 -18.88 -14.62 -4.34
N SER A 37 -17.83 -14.33 -3.58
CA SER A 37 -16.65 -13.64 -4.12
C SER A 37 -16.01 -14.45 -5.26
N ARG A 38 -15.98 -13.90 -6.48
CA ARG A 38 -15.38 -14.53 -7.66
C ARG A 38 -14.09 -13.82 -8.04
N VAL A 39 -13.01 -14.59 -8.23
CA VAL A 39 -11.70 -14.11 -8.73
C VAL A 39 -11.82 -13.32 -10.04
N GLY A 40 -12.72 -13.70 -10.94
CA GLY A 40 -12.94 -13.00 -12.21
C GLY A 40 -13.38 -11.53 -12.07
N ARG A 41 -13.88 -11.12 -10.91
CA ARG A 41 -14.29 -9.74 -10.68
C ARG A 41 -13.14 -8.80 -10.40
N LEU A 42 -12.06 -9.29 -9.78
CA LEU A 42 -10.83 -8.51 -9.58
C LEU A 42 -10.27 -8.04 -10.95
N ARG A 43 -10.13 -8.96 -11.90
CA ARG A 43 -9.63 -8.62 -13.25
C ARG A 43 -10.48 -7.58 -13.95
N ALA A 44 -11.79 -7.61 -13.76
CA ALA A 44 -12.68 -6.62 -14.35
C ALA A 44 -12.49 -5.20 -13.76
N CYS A 45 -11.92 -5.11 -12.54
CA CYS A 45 -11.62 -3.83 -11.87
C CYS A 45 -10.24 -3.28 -12.24
N ILE A 46 -9.41 -4.01 -12.99
CA ILE A 46 -8.09 -3.57 -13.42
C ILE A 46 -8.20 -2.90 -14.78
N HIS A 47 -7.65 -1.72 -14.92
CA HIS A 47 -7.71 -0.89 -16.11
C HIS A 47 -6.32 -0.64 -16.70
N PRO A 48 -6.15 -0.71 -18.03
CA PRO A 48 -4.90 -0.34 -18.66
C PRO A 48 -4.62 1.16 -18.47
N SER A 49 -3.38 1.49 -18.18
CA SER A 49 -2.93 2.89 -18.13
C SER A 49 -2.35 3.34 -19.48
N PRO A 50 -2.12 4.64 -19.69
CA PRO A 50 -1.37 5.15 -20.85
C PRO A 50 0.10 4.68 -20.88
N PHE A 51 0.63 4.14 -19.80
CA PHE A 51 2.01 3.69 -19.70
C PHE A 51 2.11 2.22 -20.11
N LYS A 52 3.04 1.92 -21.01
CA LYS A 52 3.22 0.55 -21.51
C LYS A 52 3.56 -0.43 -20.40
N GLY A 53 2.80 -1.51 -20.30
CA GLY A 53 3.04 -2.59 -19.34
C GLY A 53 2.60 -2.25 -17.90
N LEU A 54 1.79 -1.20 -17.72
CA LEU A 54 1.26 -0.79 -16.43
C LEU A 54 -0.27 -0.76 -16.45
N ASP A 55 -0.87 -1.63 -15.64
CA ASP A 55 -2.30 -1.64 -15.38
C ASP A 55 -2.59 -1.15 -13.95
N VAL A 56 -3.77 -0.58 -13.73
CA VAL A 56 -4.15 0.02 -12.45
C VAL A 56 -5.47 -0.55 -11.96
N LEU A 57 -5.50 -1.01 -10.70
CA LEU A 57 -6.74 -1.12 -9.95
C LEU A 57 -7.00 0.26 -9.31
N PRO A 58 -7.98 1.03 -9.80
CA PRO A 58 -8.20 2.38 -9.32
C PRO A 58 -8.86 2.39 -7.94
N SER A 59 -8.51 3.36 -7.14
CA SER A 59 -9.14 3.63 -5.84
C SER A 59 -10.54 4.24 -5.99
N HIS A 60 -11.24 4.34 -4.86
CA HIS A 60 -12.52 5.06 -4.76
C HIS A 60 -12.69 5.63 -3.34
N PRO A 61 -13.24 6.87 -3.19
CA PRO A 61 -13.45 7.46 -1.86
C PRO A 61 -14.28 6.59 -0.90
N ASP A 62 -15.26 5.85 -1.40
CA ASP A 62 -16.13 4.97 -0.59
C ASP A 62 -15.39 3.76 0.00
N LEU A 63 -14.12 3.54 -0.32
CA LEU A 63 -13.27 2.58 0.39
C LEU A 63 -13.20 2.90 1.89
N GLU A 64 -13.28 4.18 2.27
CA GLU A 64 -13.30 4.61 3.66
C GLU A 64 -14.50 3.99 4.42
N GLU A 65 -15.67 3.96 3.80
CA GLU A 65 -16.88 3.39 4.40
C GLU A 65 -16.84 1.85 4.50
N LEU A 66 -16.09 1.18 3.60
CA LEU A 66 -15.98 -0.27 3.62
C LEU A 66 -15.07 -0.79 4.71
N GLN A 67 -14.11 -0.01 5.17
CA GLN A 67 -13.07 -0.42 6.11
C GLN A 67 -13.64 -1.16 7.33
N ALA A 68 -14.53 -0.52 8.07
CA ALA A 68 -15.12 -1.10 9.30
C ALA A 68 -15.87 -2.42 9.00
N LYS A 69 -16.57 -2.50 7.87
CA LYS A 69 -17.32 -3.71 7.46
C LYS A 69 -16.38 -4.87 7.13
N LEU A 70 -15.25 -4.58 6.49
CA LEU A 70 -14.24 -5.57 6.13
C LEU A 70 -13.49 -6.09 7.36
N GLU A 71 -13.14 -5.20 8.31
CA GLU A 71 -12.54 -5.55 9.59
C GLU A 71 -13.46 -6.45 10.43
N MET A 72 -14.72 -6.06 10.63
CA MET A 72 -15.71 -6.85 11.38
C MET A 72 -15.92 -8.25 10.79
N ARG A 73 -15.67 -8.45 9.52
CA ARG A 73 -15.77 -9.74 8.82
C ARG A 73 -14.45 -10.45 8.63
N TYR A 74 -13.39 -10.02 9.30
CA TYR A 74 -12.06 -10.63 9.26
C TYR A 74 -11.51 -10.85 7.85
N LYS A 75 -11.68 -9.86 6.94
CA LYS A 75 -11.30 -10.00 5.52
C LYS A 75 -9.84 -9.65 5.21
N MET A 76 -8.97 -9.49 6.21
CA MET A 76 -7.59 -9.01 6.06
C MET A 76 -6.72 -9.89 5.14
N PHE A 77 -6.99 -11.20 5.07
CA PHE A 77 -6.23 -12.13 4.22
C PHE A 77 -6.74 -12.22 2.78
N LYS A 78 -7.88 -11.60 2.47
CA LYS A 78 -8.51 -11.71 1.14
C LYS A 78 -7.68 -11.09 0.03
N LEU A 79 -6.95 -10.01 0.30
CA LEU A 79 -6.07 -9.39 -0.68
C LEU A 79 -4.97 -10.39 -1.12
N ARG A 80 -4.31 -11.04 -0.16
CA ARG A 80 -3.30 -12.06 -0.47
C ARG A 80 -3.84 -13.19 -1.35
N GLU A 81 -5.00 -13.73 -1.03
CA GLU A 81 -5.65 -14.78 -1.84
C GLU A 81 -5.90 -14.31 -3.28
N LEU A 82 -6.30 -13.05 -3.46
CA LEU A 82 -6.57 -12.49 -4.78
C LEU A 82 -5.30 -12.23 -5.59
N LEU A 83 -4.25 -11.69 -4.96
CA LEU A 83 -2.98 -11.42 -5.64
C LEU A 83 -2.36 -12.70 -6.20
N LEU A 84 -2.46 -13.81 -5.49
CA LEU A 84 -2.02 -15.12 -5.97
C LEU A 84 -2.70 -15.57 -7.28
N SER A 85 -3.86 -15.00 -7.62
CA SER A 85 -4.57 -15.30 -8.87
C SER A 85 -4.16 -14.43 -10.06
N LEU A 86 -3.29 -13.45 -9.85
CA LEU A 86 -2.81 -12.49 -10.86
C LEU A 86 -1.41 -12.88 -11.40
N SER A 87 -1.24 -14.14 -11.78
CA SER A 87 0.04 -14.69 -12.26
C SER A 87 0.52 -14.11 -13.60
N GLU A 88 -0.30 -13.31 -14.26
CA GLU A 88 0.04 -12.60 -15.50
C GLU A 88 0.89 -11.35 -15.28
N TYR A 89 1.00 -10.85 -14.04
CA TYR A 89 1.81 -9.70 -13.68
C TYR A 89 3.13 -10.12 -13.06
N ASP A 90 4.23 -9.55 -13.52
CA ASP A 90 5.56 -9.79 -12.98
C ASP A 90 5.72 -9.18 -11.59
N GLU A 91 5.14 -7.98 -11.40
CA GLU A 91 5.18 -7.21 -10.15
C GLU A 91 3.84 -6.54 -9.86
N ILE A 92 3.48 -6.47 -8.58
CA ILE A 92 2.26 -5.80 -8.11
C ILE A 92 2.62 -4.82 -6.98
N PHE A 93 2.45 -3.53 -7.26
CA PHE A 93 2.63 -2.47 -6.27
C PHE A 93 1.30 -2.15 -5.58
N LEU A 94 1.33 -2.06 -4.25
CA LEU A 94 0.21 -1.69 -3.41
C LEU A 94 0.47 -0.32 -2.81
N ASP A 95 -0.22 0.71 -3.30
CA ASP A 95 -0.18 2.06 -2.74
C ASP A 95 -1.22 2.15 -1.61
N THR A 96 -0.76 2.50 -0.41
CA THR A 96 -1.57 2.45 0.82
C THR A 96 -1.76 3.84 1.42
N PRO A 97 -2.90 4.09 2.11
CA PRO A 97 -3.07 5.34 2.83
C PRO A 97 -2.04 5.50 3.97
N PRO A 98 -1.71 6.74 4.38
CA PRO A 98 -0.74 7.01 5.45
C PRO A 98 -1.27 6.69 6.85
N ALA A 99 -2.23 5.79 6.98
CA ALA A 99 -2.87 5.40 8.22
C ALA A 99 -2.70 3.90 8.49
N TRP A 100 -2.55 3.52 9.76
CA TRP A 100 -2.53 2.11 10.19
C TRP A 100 -3.94 1.54 10.21
N ASN A 101 -4.50 1.25 9.03
CA ASN A 101 -5.87 0.83 8.85
C ASN A 101 -5.98 -0.56 8.20
N PHE A 102 -7.19 -0.97 7.87
CA PHE A 102 -7.47 -2.25 7.21
C PHE A 102 -6.68 -2.43 5.92
N TYR A 103 -6.59 -1.40 5.08
CA TYR A 103 -5.94 -1.49 3.77
C TYR A 103 -4.43 -1.63 3.90
N THR A 104 -3.80 -0.84 4.76
CA THR A 104 -2.36 -0.92 5.04
C THR A 104 -1.99 -2.29 5.62
N ARG A 105 -2.74 -2.77 6.61
CA ARG A 105 -2.51 -4.11 7.19
C ARG A 105 -2.72 -5.23 6.18
N SER A 106 -3.79 -5.17 5.37
CA SER A 106 -4.04 -6.16 4.31
C SER A 106 -2.96 -6.15 3.24
N ALA A 107 -2.43 -4.99 2.88
CA ALA A 107 -1.33 -4.85 1.94
C ALA A 107 -0.05 -5.52 2.48
N LEU A 108 0.33 -5.23 3.73
CA LEU A 108 1.52 -5.84 4.36
C LEU A 108 1.37 -7.37 4.51
N ILE A 109 0.18 -7.87 4.83
CA ILE A 109 -0.10 -9.32 4.86
C ILE A 109 0.06 -9.95 3.48
N ALA A 110 -0.23 -9.21 2.42
CA ALA A 110 -0.23 -9.71 1.05
C ALA A 110 1.11 -9.52 0.30
N SER A 111 2.02 -8.71 0.83
CA SER A 111 3.26 -8.30 0.17
C SER A 111 4.45 -9.14 0.63
N GLU A 112 5.46 -9.27 -0.22
CA GLU A 112 6.77 -9.84 0.13
C GLU A 112 7.73 -8.73 0.60
N ARG A 113 7.58 -7.51 0.08
CA ARG A 113 8.46 -6.38 0.33
C ARG A 113 7.69 -5.11 0.67
N CYS A 114 8.28 -4.30 1.51
CA CYS A 114 7.75 -3.00 1.92
C CYS A 114 8.78 -1.89 1.69
N LEU A 115 8.40 -0.85 0.94
CA LEU A 115 9.16 0.39 0.82
C LEU A 115 8.47 1.45 1.68
N ILE A 116 9.26 2.17 2.49
CA ILE A 116 8.76 3.16 3.43
C ILE A 116 9.26 4.54 3.01
N PRO A 117 8.41 5.42 2.45
CA PRO A 117 8.78 6.81 2.23
C PRO A 117 8.92 7.52 3.58
N PHE A 118 10.00 8.28 3.73
CA PHE A 118 10.35 8.99 4.95
C PHE A 118 10.66 10.45 4.63
N ASP A 119 9.87 11.36 5.18
CA ASP A 119 10.18 12.78 5.15
C ASP A 119 11.20 13.09 6.26
N CYS A 120 12.30 13.75 5.89
CA CYS A 120 13.44 13.94 6.79
C CYS A 120 13.19 15.01 7.85
N ASP A 121 12.21 14.79 8.72
CA ASP A 121 11.89 15.64 9.88
C ASP A 121 11.76 14.83 11.18
N ALA A 122 11.79 15.53 12.33
CA ALA A 122 11.81 14.90 13.63
C ALA A 122 10.50 14.16 14.00
N PHE A 123 9.35 14.60 13.47
CA PHE A 123 8.06 13.94 13.73
C PHE A 123 7.95 12.66 12.93
N SER A 124 8.39 12.69 11.68
CA SER A 124 8.43 11.52 10.79
C SER A 124 9.33 10.42 11.33
N ARG A 125 10.43 10.76 12.04
CA ARG A 125 11.28 9.77 12.68
C ARG A 125 10.53 8.92 13.70
N GLN A 126 9.79 9.53 14.64
CA GLN A 126 9.03 8.77 15.63
C GLN A 126 7.95 7.89 14.97
N ALA A 127 7.29 8.43 13.94
CA ALA A 127 6.31 7.67 13.16
C ALA A 127 6.95 6.47 12.45
N LEU A 128 8.16 6.63 11.89
CA LEU A 128 8.91 5.56 11.26
C LEU A 128 9.20 4.38 12.21
N TYR A 129 9.69 4.66 13.42
CA TYR A 129 9.96 3.57 14.39
C TYR A 129 8.68 2.84 14.80
N THR A 130 7.58 3.58 14.97
CA THR A 130 6.27 2.98 15.24
C THR A 130 5.84 2.08 14.10
N LEU A 131 5.98 2.55 12.85
CA LEU A 131 5.65 1.76 11.67
C LEU A 131 6.54 0.51 11.54
N LEU A 132 7.86 0.63 11.76
CA LEU A 132 8.78 -0.52 11.72
C LEU A 132 8.41 -1.58 12.76
N GLN A 133 7.98 -1.18 13.96
CA GLN A 133 7.48 -2.11 14.96
C GLN A 133 6.20 -2.81 14.49
N GLN A 134 5.25 -2.08 13.92
CA GLN A 134 4.00 -2.62 13.39
C GLN A 134 4.23 -3.57 12.20
N VAL A 135 5.19 -3.25 11.32
CA VAL A 135 5.58 -4.14 10.20
C VAL A 135 6.19 -5.43 10.75
N ARG A 136 7.04 -5.37 11.78
CA ARG A 136 7.60 -6.57 12.43
C ARG A 136 6.52 -7.44 13.07
N GLU A 137 5.49 -6.84 13.67
CA GLU A 137 4.35 -7.55 14.23
C GLU A 137 3.57 -8.30 13.14
N ILE A 138 3.27 -7.65 12.00
CA ILE A 138 2.66 -8.30 10.84
C ILE A 138 3.55 -9.43 10.30
N SER A 139 4.85 -9.20 10.19
CA SER A 139 5.79 -10.22 9.72
C SER A 139 5.79 -11.43 10.63
N SER A 140 5.88 -11.22 11.95
CA SER A 140 5.88 -12.31 12.94
C SER A 140 4.58 -13.11 12.95
N ASP A 141 3.43 -12.44 12.91
CA ASP A 141 2.15 -13.07 13.22
C ASP A 141 1.39 -13.55 11.97
N HIS A 142 1.60 -12.90 10.82
CA HIS A 142 0.74 -13.10 9.65
C HIS A 142 1.48 -13.33 8.34
N ASN A 143 2.71 -12.82 8.18
CA ASN A 143 3.43 -12.90 6.92
C ASN A 143 4.96 -12.98 7.12
N PRO A 144 5.51 -14.16 7.48
CA PRO A 144 6.95 -14.32 7.72
C PRO A 144 7.86 -14.01 6.53
N GLN A 145 7.30 -13.84 5.33
CA GLN A 145 8.06 -13.48 4.12
C GLN A 145 8.17 -11.97 3.90
N LEU A 146 7.45 -11.16 4.70
CA LEU A 146 7.49 -9.71 4.58
C LEU A 146 8.82 -9.17 5.07
N GLU A 147 9.51 -8.46 4.20
CA GLU A 147 10.75 -7.75 4.50
C GLU A 147 10.61 -6.25 4.22
N VAL A 148 11.28 -5.42 5.03
CA VAL A 148 11.47 -4.00 4.71
C VAL A 148 12.62 -3.89 3.72
N ASP A 149 12.29 -3.66 2.45
CA ASP A 149 13.26 -3.58 1.34
C ASP A 149 14.03 -2.25 1.36
N GLY A 150 13.41 -1.20 1.86
CA GLY A 150 14.08 0.08 2.03
C GLY A 150 13.25 1.20 2.60
N ILE A 151 13.98 2.19 3.13
CA ILE A 151 13.44 3.47 3.57
C ILE A 151 13.90 4.53 2.58
N VAL A 152 12.96 5.16 1.88
CA VAL A 152 13.24 6.16 0.85
C VAL A 152 13.18 7.56 1.44
N ALA A 153 14.32 8.25 1.54
CA ALA A 153 14.36 9.64 2.00
C ALA A 153 13.68 10.54 0.97
N ASN A 154 12.46 11.00 1.30
CA ASN A 154 11.67 11.90 0.49
C ASN A 154 11.91 13.35 0.91
N GLN A 155 11.76 14.30 -0.05
CA GLN A 155 11.95 15.74 0.16
C GLN A 155 13.30 16.10 0.85
N PHE A 156 14.33 15.29 0.63
CA PHE A 156 15.64 15.50 1.23
C PHE A 156 16.29 16.79 0.77
N GLN A 157 16.66 17.63 1.72
CA GLN A 157 17.37 18.89 1.47
C GLN A 157 18.85 18.74 1.89
N PRO A 158 19.79 18.55 0.93
CA PRO A 158 21.20 18.26 1.26
C PRO A 158 21.92 19.36 2.03
N ARG A 159 21.44 20.60 1.98
CA ARG A 159 22.01 21.76 2.67
C ARG A 159 21.45 21.97 4.09
N ALA A 160 20.34 21.31 4.43
CA ALA A 160 19.73 21.41 5.75
C ALA A 160 20.43 20.47 6.72
N ARG A 161 20.73 20.99 7.92
CA ARG A 161 21.47 20.23 8.96
C ARG A 161 20.64 19.05 9.50
N LEU A 162 19.39 19.29 9.83
CA LEU A 162 18.52 18.27 10.44
C LEU A 162 18.31 17.02 9.56
N PRO A 163 17.91 17.14 8.26
CA PRO A 163 17.78 15.98 7.40
C PRO A 163 19.05 15.13 7.30
N ARG A 164 20.21 15.75 7.19
CA ARG A 164 21.50 15.05 7.14
C ARG A 164 21.78 14.29 8.44
N GLN A 165 21.61 14.95 9.58
CA GLN A 165 21.80 14.32 10.89
C GLN A 165 20.86 13.11 11.06
N LEU A 166 19.58 13.23 10.70
CA LEU A 166 18.63 12.14 10.80
C LEU A 166 19.02 10.93 9.94
N LEU A 167 19.48 11.16 8.71
CA LEU A 167 19.95 10.07 7.86
C LEU A 167 21.22 9.41 8.41
N GLU A 168 22.18 10.19 8.90
CA GLU A 168 23.40 9.67 9.52
C GLU A 168 23.09 8.82 10.76
N GLU A 169 22.13 9.24 11.58
CA GLU A 169 21.67 8.47 12.75
C GLU A 169 20.96 7.17 12.32
N MET A 170 20.09 7.20 11.31
CA MET A 170 19.42 6.01 10.80
C MET A 170 20.38 4.98 10.19
N LEU A 171 21.38 5.45 9.44
CA LEU A 171 22.45 4.59 8.90
C LEU A 171 23.30 3.97 10.01
N ALA A 172 23.59 4.73 11.09
CA ALA A 172 24.32 4.21 12.24
C ALA A 172 23.53 3.15 13.04
N GLU A 173 22.21 3.08 12.87
CA GLU A 173 21.32 2.08 13.45
C GLU A 173 21.08 0.88 12.50
N ASP A 174 21.83 0.75 11.41
CA ASP A 174 21.70 -0.30 10.39
C ASP A 174 20.29 -0.37 9.76
N LEU A 175 19.57 0.75 9.69
CA LEU A 175 18.31 0.80 8.99
C LEU A 175 18.53 0.76 7.46
N PRO A 176 17.67 0.09 6.69
CA PRO A 176 17.82 -0.08 5.24
C PRO A 176 17.45 1.21 4.48
N VAL A 177 18.21 2.28 4.67
CA VAL A 177 18.01 3.55 3.97
C VAL A 177 18.54 3.43 2.54
N LEU A 178 17.69 3.71 1.56
CA LEU A 178 18.05 3.75 0.15
C LEU A 178 18.56 5.15 -0.23
N GLU A 179 19.70 5.19 -0.94
CA GLU A 179 20.35 6.42 -1.43
C GLU A 179 19.73 6.90 -2.78
#